data_eb60972773aa5c3e0f00c4e3b5d0d2d4
#
_entry.id   eb60972773aa5c3e0f00c4e3b5d0d2d4
#
_cell.length_a   1.000
_cell.length_b   1.000
_cell.length_c   1.000
_cell.angle_alpha   90.00
_cell.angle_beta   90.00
_cell.angle_gamma   90.00
#
_symmetry.space_group_name_H-M   'P 1'
#
loop_
_entity.id
_entity.type
_entity.pdbx_description
1 polymer ?
#
loop_
_entity_poly.entity_id
_entity_poly.type
_entity_poly.pdbx_seq_one_letter_code
_entity_poly.pdbx_strand_id
1 'polypeptide(L)'
;ITEVCNIQDEVKAQAMLSKLRQYGFSISIDDFGTGFAAMQYLIKYPIDVLKIDRLFITDILQDTKKQVIVKSVIEMAHSLSMKALAEGVSNREEIEYLRSLGCDLIQGFGFGVPMSSKDASKWLKANYKPNYLL
;
A
#
# COMPACT_ATOMS: atom_id res chain seq x y z
N ILE A 1 -5.72 8.97 -1.49
CA ILE A 1 -6.59 9.16 -2.68
C ILE A 1 -7.16 7.80 -3.01
N THR A 2 -8.48 7.68 -3.12
CA THR A 2 -9.12 6.43 -3.58
C THR A 2 -9.28 6.46 -5.09
N GLU A 3 -9.27 5.31 -5.72
CA GLU A 3 -9.40 5.12 -7.17
C GLU A 3 -10.73 5.69 -7.72
N VAL A 4 -11.78 5.79 -6.89
CA VAL A 4 -13.12 6.28 -7.24
C VAL A 4 -13.25 7.81 -7.11
N CYS A 5 -12.19 8.50 -6.65
CA CYS A 5 -12.24 9.95 -6.40
C CYS A 5 -12.29 10.72 -7.74
N ASN A 6 -13.45 11.31 -8.05
CA ASN A 6 -13.57 12.16 -9.24
C ASN A 6 -12.98 13.56 -8.93
N ILE A 7 -11.74 13.77 -9.35
CA ILE A 7 -11.04 15.05 -9.17
C ILE A 7 -11.47 15.99 -10.30
N GLN A 8 -12.34 16.95 -9.98
CA GLN A 8 -12.87 17.94 -10.94
C GLN A 8 -11.84 18.99 -11.36
N ASP A 9 -10.88 19.33 -10.49
CA ASP A 9 -9.84 20.34 -10.77
C ASP A 9 -8.46 19.69 -10.56
N GLU A 10 -7.95 19.09 -11.63
CA GLU A 10 -6.68 18.34 -11.61
C GLU A 10 -5.48 19.24 -11.25
N VAL A 11 -5.48 20.50 -11.72
CA VAL A 11 -4.38 21.45 -11.47
C VAL A 11 -4.30 21.82 -10.00
N LYS A 12 -5.44 22.11 -9.38
CA LYS A 12 -5.48 22.41 -7.95
C LYS A 12 -5.12 21.19 -7.10
N ALA A 13 -5.60 20.01 -7.50
CA ALA A 13 -5.29 18.77 -6.78
C ALA A 13 -3.78 18.49 -6.82
N GLN A 14 -3.14 18.61 -7.98
CA GLN A 14 -1.70 18.41 -8.13
C GLN A 14 -0.90 19.41 -7.28
N ALA A 15 -1.28 20.69 -7.31
CA ALA A 15 -0.62 21.73 -6.51
C ALA A 15 -0.77 21.46 -5.00
N MET A 16 -1.96 21.05 -4.55
CA MET A 16 -2.24 20.72 -3.15
C MET A 16 -1.44 19.50 -2.68
N LEU A 17 -1.42 18.42 -3.46
CA LEU A 17 -0.67 17.21 -3.13
C LEU A 17 0.85 17.48 -3.09
N SER A 18 1.36 18.25 -4.04
CA SER A 18 2.76 18.68 -4.04
C SER A 18 3.11 19.50 -2.80
N LYS A 19 2.21 20.38 -2.37
CA LYS A 19 2.39 21.16 -1.13
C LYS A 19 2.36 20.27 0.12
N LEU A 20 1.47 19.28 0.18
CA LEU A 20 1.44 18.31 1.29
C LEU A 20 2.76 17.53 1.39
N ARG A 21 3.33 17.09 0.26
CA ARG A 21 4.64 16.43 0.26
C ARG A 21 5.76 17.35 0.78
N GLN A 22 5.75 18.64 0.44
CA GLN A 22 6.72 19.63 0.98
C GLN A 22 6.62 19.76 2.50
N TYR A 23 5.44 19.52 3.08
CA TYR A 23 5.24 19.47 4.54
C TYR A 23 5.60 18.10 5.16
N GLY A 24 6.13 17.16 4.38
CA GLY A 24 6.55 15.85 4.86
C GLY A 24 5.44 14.78 4.89
N PHE A 25 4.27 15.05 4.28
CA PHE A 25 3.23 14.03 4.14
C PHE A 25 3.56 13.07 3.00
N SER A 26 3.34 11.79 3.23
CA SER A 26 3.37 10.75 2.19
C SER A 26 1.98 10.62 1.56
N ILE A 27 1.93 10.59 0.23
CA ILE A 27 0.68 10.48 -0.53
C ILE A 27 0.52 9.03 -0.99
N SER A 28 -0.61 8.42 -0.64
CA SER A 28 -0.95 7.07 -1.10
C SER A 28 -2.16 7.06 -2.03
N ILE A 29 -2.13 6.17 -3.02
CA ILE A 29 -3.33 5.76 -3.74
C ILE A 29 -3.89 4.50 -3.09
N ASP A 30 -5.20 4.50 -2.85
CA ASP A 30 -5.93 3.45 -2.13
C ASP A 30 -6.76 2.60 -3.09
N ASP A 31 -7.05 1.35 -2.71
CA ASP A 31 -7.89 0.40 -3.46
C ASP A 31 -7.40 0.14 -4.89
N PHE A 32 -6.07 0.14 -5.12
CA PHE A 32 -5.52 0.00 -6.47
C PHE A 32 -5.88 -1.34 -7.11
N GLY A 33 -6.42 -1.27 -8.33
CA GLY A 33 -6.82 -2.40 -9.16
C GLY A 33 -8.31 -2.69 -9.15
N THR A 34 -9.13 -1.91 -8.42
CA THR A 34 -10.59 -2.09 -8.38
C THR A 34 -11.34 -1.24 -9.41
N GLY A 35 -10.67 -0.29 -10.09
CA GLY A 35 -11.27 0.61 -11.08
C GLY A 35 -10.34 1.00 -12.24
N PHE A 36 -10.84 1.85 -13.15
CA PHE A 36 -10.12 2.24 -14.38
C PHE A 36 -9.25 3.50 -14.25
N ALA A 37 -9.45 4.32 -13.21
CA ALA A 37 -8.81 5.62 -13.11
C ALA A 37 -7.42 5.61 -12.48
N ALA A 38 -7.06 4.55 -11.77
CA ALA A 38 -5.84 4.45 -10.97
C ALA A 38 -4.55 4.72 -11.75
N MET A 39 -4.42 4.15 -12.94
CA MET A 39 -3.23 4.33 -13.79
C MET A 39 -2.99 5.80 -14.17
N GLN A 40 -4.06 6.57 -14.42
CA GLN A 40 -3.92 8.00 -14.74
C GLN A 40 -3.40 8.80 -13.56
N TYR A 41 -3.81 8.42 -12.34
CA TYR A 41 -3.37 9.10 -11.12
C TYR A 41 -1.89 8.88 -10.83
N LEU A 42 -1.35 7.69 -11.14
CA LEU A 42 0.08 7.42 -11.00
C LEU A 42 0.95 8.32 -11.89
N ILE A 43 0.43 8.72 -13.05
CA ILE A 43 1.15 9.62 -13.98
C ILE A 43 0.98 11.09 -13.55
N LYS A 44 -0.23 11.47 -13.09
CA LYS A 44 -0.60 12.88 -12.85
C LYS A 44 -0.19 13.39 -11.47
N TYR A 45 -0.21 12.54 -10.45
CA TYR A 45 -0.03 12.96 -9.06
C TYR A 45 1.25 12.43 -8.44
N PRO A 46 1.83 13.18 -7.48
CA PRO A 46 3.05 12.78 -6.78
C PRO A 46 2.73 11.72 -5.71
N ILE A 47 2.53 10.47 -6.14
CA ILE A 47 2.22 9.33 -5.28
C ILE A 47 3.51 8.75 -4.70
N ASP A 48 3.51 8.44 -3.41
CA ASP A 48 4.63 7.81 -2.69
C ASP A 48 4.38 6.34 -2.40
N VAL A 49 3.10 5.95 -2.22
CA VAL A 49 2.72 4.59 -1.85
C VAL A 49 1.53 4.12 -2.70
N LEU A 50 1.66 2.94 -3.28
CA LEU A 50 0.59 2.24 -3.98
C LEU A 50 0.06 1.13 -3.07
N LYS A 51 -1.23 1.21 -2.69
CA LYS A 51 -1.89 0.25 -1.80
C LYS A 51 -2.65 -0.78 -2.63
N ILE A 52 -2.23 -2.03 -2.54
CA ILE A 52 -2.82 -3.18 -3.25
C ILE A 52 -4.03 -3.65 -2.45
N ASP A 53 -5.22 -3.57 -3.05
CA ASP A 53 -6.46 -3.94 -2.38
C ASP A 53 -6.46 -5.39 -1.92
N ARG A 54 -7.14 -5.63 -0.77
CA ARG A 54 -7.28 -6.96 -0.16
C ARG A 54 -7.88 -8.02 -1.10
N LEU A 55 -8.65 -7.61 -2.12
CA LEU A 55 -9.22 -8.52 -3.11
C LEU A 55 -8.14 -9.35 -3.80
N PHE A 56 -6.96 -8.77 -4.04
CA PHE A 56 -5.82 -9.43 -4.66
C PHE A 56 -4.97 -10.23 -3.67
N ILE A 57 -5.09 -9.93 -2.37
CA ILE A 57 -4.30 -10.57 -1.31
C ILE A 57 -5.02 -11.79 -0.73
N THR A 58 -6.34 -11.72 -0.57
CA THR A 58 -7.13 -12.85 -0.08
C THR A 58 -6.90 -14.08 -0.97
N ASP A 59 -6.54 -15.21 -0.37
CA ASP A 59 -6.24 -16.49 -1.03
C ASP A 59 -5.09 -16.44 -2.06
N ILE A 60 -4.17 -15.47 -1.96
CA ILE A 60 -3.06 -15.29 -2.91
C ILE A 60 -2.16 -16.53 -3.02
N LEU A 61 -2.01 -17.31 -1.95
CA LEU A 61 -1.16 -18.51 -1.96
C LEU A 61 -1.73 -19.63 -2.84
N GLN A 62 -3.03 -19.64 -3.11
CA GLN A 62 -3.74 -20.65 -3.89
C GLN A 62 -4.12 -20.16 -5.30
N ASP A 63 -4.00 -18.84 -5.57
CA ASP A 63 -4.41 -18.24 -6.85
C ASP A 63 -3.22 -17.71 -7.63
N THR A 64 -2.76 -18.49 -8.61
CA THR A 64 -1.64 -18.11 -9.49
C THR A 64 -1.88 -16.81 -10.26
N LYS A 65 -3.15 -16.48 -10.60
CA LYS A 65 -3.46 -15.22 -11.30
C LYS A 65 -3.24 -14.04 -10.38
N LYS A 66 -3.69 -14.13 -9.11
CA LYS A 66 -3.43 -13.10 -8.11
C LYS A 66 -1.93 -12.93 -7.85
N GLN A 67 -1.17 -14.04 -7.78
CA GLN A 67 0.28 -14.01 -7.64
C GLN A 67 0.95 -13.21 -8.75
N VAL A 68 0.58 -13.45 -10.00
CA VAL A 68 1.11 -12.72 -11.17
C VAL A 68 0.72 -11.23 -11.11
N ILE A 69 -0.55 -10.93 -10.80
CA ILE A 69 -1.03 -9.55 -10.72
C ILE A 69 -0.29 -8.78 -9.62
N VAL A 70 -0.24 -9.33 -8.40
CA VAL A 70 0.41 -8.67 -7.26
C VAL A 70 1.89 -8.43 -7.52
N LYS A 71 2.60 -9.42 -8.05
CA LYS A 71 3.99 -9.27 -8.48
C LYS A 71 4.17 -8.12 -9.47
N SER A 72 3.34 -8.08 -10.52
CA SER A 72 3.41 -7.03 -11.55
C SER A 72 3.13 -5.64 -10.97
N VAL A 73 2.19 -5.54 -10.02
CA VAL A 73 1.87 -4.27 -9.34
C VAL A 73 3.04 -3.80 -8.47
N ILE A 74 3.69 -4.70 -7.74
CA ILE A 74 4.89 -4.37 -6.93
C ILE A 74 6.02 -3.88 -7.84
N GLU A 75 6.32 -4.60 -8.91
CA GLU A 75 7.37 -4.22 -9.89
C GLU A 75 7.07 -2.87 -10.54
N MET A 76 5.81 -2.60 -10.88
CA MET A 76 5.36 -1.31 -11.41
C MET A 76 5.55 -0.18 -10.38
N ALA A 77 5.15 -0.39 -9.12
CA ALA A 77 5.34 0.60 -8.06
C ALA A 77 6.82 0.98 -7.92
N HIS A 78 7.72 -0.01 -7.87
CA HIS A 78 9.16 0.21 -7.78
C HIS A 78 9.72 0.93 -9.00
N SER A 79 9.27 0.56 -10.21
CA SER A 79 9.69 1.23 -11.46
C SER A 79 9.31 2.71 -11.49
N LEU A 80 8.23 3.08 -10.79
CA LEU A 80 7.77 4.46 -10.63
C LEU A 80 8.32 5.14 -9.35
N SER A 81 9.28 4.51 -8.67
CA SER A 81 9.88 5.00 -7.41
C SER A 81 8.85 5.16 -6.27
N MET A 82 7.82 4.34 -6.26
CA MET A 82 6.81 4.25 -5.21
C MET A 82 7.07 3.02 -4.34
N LYS A 83 6.54 3.03 -3.12
CA LYS A 83 6.47 1.83 -2.27
C LYS A 83 5.18 1.07 -2.55
N ALA A 84 5.23 -0.26 -2.51
CA ALA A 84 4.06 -1.12 -2.55
C ALA A 84 3.62 -1.48 -1.12
N LEU A 85 2.32 -1.35 -0.83
CA LEU A 85 1.71 -1.76 0.43
C LEU A 85 0.61 -2.78 0.13
N ALA A 86 0.68 -3.97 0.73
CA ALA A 86 -0.36 -4.99 0.64
C ALA A 86 -1.35 -4.86 1.79
N GLU A 87 -2.65 -4.80 1.47
CA GLU A 87 -3.74 -4.69 2.44
C GLU A 87 -4.43 -6.03 2.71
N GLY A 88 -5.01 -6.16 3.90
CA GLY A 88 -5.84 -7.30 4.26
C GLY A 88 -5.08 -8.62 4.46
N VAL A 89 -3.76 -8.55 4.67
CA VAL A 89 -2.92 -9.72 4.93
C VAL A 89 -3.35 -10.39 6.23
N SER A 90 -3.67 -11.69 6.18
CA SER A 90 -4.36 -12.40 7.27
C SER A 90 -3.49 -13.36 8.06
N ASN A 91 -2.40 -13.85 7.49
CA ASN A 91 -1.54 -14.86 8.12
C ASN A 91 -0.05 -14.67 7.80
N ARG A 92 0.80 -15.47 8.46
CA ARG A 92 2.25 -15.38 8.35
C ARG A 92 2.76 -15.84 6.99
N GLU A 93 2.13 -16.84 6.40
CA GLU A 93 2.52 -17.40 5.11
C GLU A 93 2.33 -16.35 3.99
N GLU A 94 1.24 -15.59 4.03
CA GLU A 94 1.02 -14.46 3.12
C GLU A 94 2.09 -13.36 3.33
N ILE A 95 2.44 -13.05 4.59
CA ILE A 95 3.51 -12.08 4.91
C ILE A 95 4.85 -12.51 4.28
N GLU A 96 5.23 -13.78 4.48
CA GLU A 96 6.49 -14.30 3.95
C GLU A 96 6.50 -14.33 2.41
N TYR A 97 5.38 -14.69 1.81
CA TYR A 97 5.22 -14.68 0.35
C TYR A 97 5.33 -13.25 -0.22
N LEU A 98 4.58 -12.29 0.31
CA LEU A 98 4.63 -10.90 -0.14
C LEU A 98 6.02 -10.27 0.05
N ARG A 99 6.70 -10.60 1.14
CA ARG A 99 8.09 -10.20 1.36
C ARG A 99 9.02 -10.78 0.30
N SER A 100 8.81 -12.04 -0.12
CA SER A 100 9.61 -12.66 -1.19
C SER A 100 9.43 -12.00 -2.55
N LEU A 101 8.27 -11.34 -2.76
CA LEU A 101 8.00 -10.54 -3.95
C LEU A 101 8.55 -9.11 -3.87
N GLY A 102 9.15 -8.72 -2.72
CA GLY A 102 9.67 -7.36 -2.51
C GLY A 102 8.62 -6.34 -2.07
N CYS A 103 7.46 -6.75 -1.54
CA CYS A 103 6.48 -5.82 -1.01
C CYS A 103 7.06 -5.04 0.18
N ASP A 104 6.99 -3.69 0.12
CA ASP A 104 7.66 -2.82 1.09
C ASP A 104 6.91 -2.71 2.42
N LEU A 105 5.58 -2.70 2.36
CA LEU A 105 4.71 -2.45 3.50
C LEU A 105 3.56 -3.47 3.52
N ILE A 106 3.14 -3.84 4.73
CA ILE A 106 2.06 -4.80 4.94
C ILE A 106 1.10 -4.25 5.97
N GLN A 107 -0.20 -4.35 5.67
CA GLN A 107 -1.29 -4.00 6.58
C GLN A 107 -2.30 -5.15 6.63
N GLY A 108 -2.68 -5.58 7.83
CA GLY A 108 -3.70 -6.61 8.01
C GLY A 108 -3.61 -7.33 9.34
N PHE A 109 -4.59 -8.18 9.61
CA PHE A 109 -4.73 -8.89 10.89
C PHE A 109 -3.62 -9.93 11.11
N GLY A 110 -2.97 -10.41 10.05
CA GLY A 110 -1.80 -11.28 10.14
C GLY A 110 -0.58 -10.59 10.78
N PHE A 111 -0.54 -9.24 10.74
CA PHE A 111 0.49 -8.45 11.41
C PHE A 111 0.02 -7.91 12.76
N GLY A 112 -1.22 -7.40 12.83
CA GLY A 112 -1.81 -6.86 14.06
C GLY A 112 -3.24 -6.37 13.83
N VAL A 113 -4.10 -6.58 14.81
CA VAL A 113 -5.46 -6.08 14.79
C VAL A 113 -5.50 -4.60 15.19
N PRO A 114 -6.51 -3.83 14.77
CA PRO A 114 -6.71 -2.47 15.24
C PRO A 114 -6.80 -2.41 16.77
N MET A 115 -6.09 -1.48 17.38
CA MET A 115 -6.00 -1.36 18.83
C MET A 115 -5.96 0.09 19.27
N SER A 116 -6.21 0.35 20.56
CA SER A 116 -6.10 1.69 21.13
C SER A 116 -4.65 2.21 21.06
N SER A 117 -4.45 3.54 21.07
CA SER A 117 -3.09 4.12 21.07
C SER A 117 -2.24 3.64 22.25
N LYS A 118 -2.86 3.39 23.41
CA LYS A 118 -2.21 2.86 24.61
C LYS A 118 -1.72 1.43 24.38
N ASP A 119 -2.54 0.59 23.76
CA ASP A 119 -2.19 -0.81 23.50
C ASP A 119 -1.21 -0.91 22.33
N ALA A 120 -1.35 -0.07 21.30
CA ALA A 120 -0.37 0.04 20.21
C ALA A 120 1.03 0.42 20.74
N SER A 121 1.10 1.36 21.69
CA SER A 121 2.38 1.73 22.32
C SER A 121 3.01 0.58 23.11
N LYS A 122 2.20 -0.23 23.81
CA LYS A 122 2.70 -1.43 24.49
C LYS A 122 3.15 -2.49 23.50
N TRP A 123 2.34 -2.74 22.49
CA TRP A 123 2.63 -3.71 21.45
C TRP A 123 3.92 -3.38 20.72
N LEU A 124 4.11 -2.12 20.33
CA LEU A 124 5.34 -1.63 19.70
C LEU A 124 6.56 -1.87 20.59
N LYS A 125 6.49 -1.52 21.89
CA LYS A 125 7.60 -1.76 22.82
C LYS A 125 7.96 -3.23 22.98
N ALA A 126 6.96 -4.11 22.93
CA ALA A 126 7.18 -5.56 23.08
C ALA A 126 7.68 -6.24 21.80
N ASN A 127 7.27 -5.73 20.62
CA ASN A 127 7.49 -6.37 19.32
C ASN A 127 8.47 -5.61 18.41
N TYR A 128 8.83 -4.36 18.79
CA TYR A 128 9.75 -3.57 17.99
C TYR A 128 11.16 -4.18 18.04
N LYS A 129 11.57 -4.75 16.91
CA LYS A 129 12.97 -5.13 16.69
C LYS A 129 13.51 -4.16 15.63
N PRO A 130 14.67 -3.50 15.87
CA PRO A 130 15.22 -2.46 14.97
C PRO A 130 15.41 -2.92 13.51
N ASN A 131 15.39 -4.23 13.25
CA ASN A 131 15.64 -4.84 11.94
C ASN A 131 14.35 -5.08 11.10
N TYR A 132 13.18 -4.62 11.52
CA TYR A 132 11.94 -4.71 10.74
C TYR A 132 11.65 -3.44 9.90
N LEU A 133 12.53 -2.45 9.94
CA LEU A 133 12.52 -1.30 9.02
C LEU A 133 13.51 -1.61 7.89
N LEU A 134 13.03 -2.29 6.87
CA LEU A 134 13.59 -2.28 5.53
C LEU A 134 12.52 -1.83 4.59
#